data_65f53f344a610c4c6dcd93258ab035d1
#
_entry.id   65f53f344a610c4c6dcd93258ab035d1
#
_cell.length_a   1.000
_cell.length_b   1.000
_cell.length_c   1.000
_cell.angle_alpha   90.00
_cell.angle_beta   90.00
_cell.angle_gamma   90.00
#
_symmetry.space_group_name_H-M   'P 1'
#
loop_
_entity.id
_entity.type
_entity.pdbx_description
1 polymer ?
#
loop_
_entity_poly.entity_id
_entity_poly.type
_entity_poly.pdbx_seq_one_letter_code
_entity_poly.pdbx_strand_id
1 'polypeptide(L)'
;MPTHTPSRRIHGAAVRRLGMVSTYPPKLCGLATFAAALTNALRDAGHRVDVVRINDGDEPAAIGQTVAGELVNGSAPSVRHAAAILSRCEAVIIQHEYGIFGGDDGDEVLQLLDALDAPAIVVLHTVPLVPTDHQKTVLEAVCARAAKVVVM
;
A
#
# COMPACT_ATOMS: atom_id res chain seq x y z
N MET A 1 -1.74 46.07 6.44
CA MET A 1 -2.79 45.25 5.78
C MET A 1 -2.16 44.04 5.19
N PRO A 2 -2.33 42.82 5.75
CA PRO A 2 -1.81 41.61 5.14
C PRO A 2 -2.75 41.18 4.00
N THR A 3 -2.21 41.05 2.82
CA THR A 3 -2.92 40.58 1.62
C THR A 3 -3.14 39.09 1.74
N HIS A 4 -4.39 38.71 1.88
CA HIS A 4 -4.85 37.32 1.89
C HIS A 4 -4.67 36.77 0.45
N THR A 5 -3.68 35.90 0.25
CA THR A 5 -3.56 35.14 -1.00
C THR A 5 -4.69 34.09 -1.00
N PRO A 6 -5.59 34.08 -2.01
CA PRO A 6 -6.63 33.08 -2.05
C PRO A 6 -6.02 31.72 -2.29
N SER A 7 -6.31 30.78 -1.39
CA SER A 7 -6.01 29.36 -1.54
C SER A 7 -6.59 28.89 -2.87
N ARG A 8 -5.71 28.42 -3.76
CA ARG A 8 -6.06 27.87 -5.07
C ARG A 8 -6.92 26.65 -4.85
N ARG A 9 -8.23 26.77 -4.96
CA ARG A 9 -9.15 25.62 -5.01
C ARG A 9 -8.72 24.78 -6.22
N ILE A 10 -8.19 23.60 -5.96
CA ILE A 10 -7.99 22.57 -6.98
C ILE A 10 -9.39 22.19 -7.44
N HIS A 11 -9.77 22.60 -8.65
CA HIS A 11 -11.06 22.29 -9.25
C HIS A 11 -11.22 20.77 -9.31
N GLY A 12 -12.21 20.28 -8.61
CA GLY A 12 -12.94 19.03 -8.75
C GLY A 12 -12.19 17.85 -9.38
N ALA A 13 -11.14 17.34 -8.73
CA ALA A 13 -10.71 15.99 -9.06
C ALA A 13 -11.87 15.04 -8.72
N ALA A 14 -12.26 14.20 -9.69
CA ALA A 14 -13.30 13.20 -9.45
C ALA A 14 -12.94 12.35 -8.21
N VAL A 15 -13.95 12.08 -7.37
CA VAL A 15 -13.77 11.17 -6.22
C VAL A 15 -13.28 9.83 -6.75
N ARG A 16 -12.14 9.38 -6.27
CA ARG A 16 -11.53 8.10 -6.63
C ARG A 16 -11.70 7.12 -5.49
N ARG A 17 -11.82 5.84 -5.82
CA ARG A 17 -11.69 4.75 -4.87
C ARG A 17 -10.29 4.16 -5.02
N LEU A 18 -9.48 4.28 -3.97
CA LEU A 18 -8.08 3.86 -3.94
C LEU A 18 -7.90 2.73 -2.93
N GLY A 19 -6.99 1.82 -3.23
CA GLY A 19 -6.51 0.83 -2.27
C GLY A 19 -5.22 1.31 -1.59
N MET A 20 -5.01 0.95 -0.34
CA MET A 20 -3.76 1.12 0.40
C MET A 20 -3.35 -0.21 1.00
N VAL A 21 -2.17 -0.71 0.65
CA VAL A 21 -1.58 -1.93 1.23
C VAL A 21 -0.33 -1.55 1.99
N SER A 22 -0.31 -1.81 3.28
CA SER A 22 0.81 -1.51 4.18
C SER A 22 0.63 -2.19 5.53
N THR A 23 1.68 -2.20 6.35
CA THR A 23 1.47 -2.22 7.80
C THR A 23 0.62 -1.00 8.19
N TYR A 24 -0.21 -1.14 9.21
CA TYR A 24 -1.17 -0.08 9.59
C TYR A 24 -1.42 -0.10 11.10
N PRO A 25 -1.81 1.02 11.73
CA PRO A 25 -2.17 0.99 13.14
C PRO A 25 -3.22 -0.10 13.46
N PRO A 26 -3.13 -0.79 14.61
CA PRO A 26 -2.36 -0.43 15.80
C PRO A 26 -0.89 -0.85 15.79
N LYS A 27 -0.35 -1.42 14.70
CA LYS A 27 1.08 -1.77 14.63
C LYS A 27 1.94 -0.52 14.80
N LEU A 28 2.85 -0.57 15.77
CA LEU A 28 3.74 0.56 16.11
C LEU A 28 5.01 0.49 15.25
N CYS A 29 4.96 1.04 14.06
CA CYS A 29 6.13 1.21 13.20
C CYS A 29 6.01 2.46 12.33
N GLY A 30 7.14 2.97 11.84
CA GLY A 30 7.19 4.18 11.03
C GLY A 30 6.36 4.08 9.75
N LEU A 31 6.36 2.90 9.11
CA LEU A 31 5.61 2.67 7.89
C LEU A 31 4.09 2.66 8.12
N ALA A 32 3.63 2.09 9.23
CA ALA A 32 2.23 2.13 9.61
C ALA A 32 1.74 3.57 9.84
N THR A 33 2.57 4.38 10.51
CA THR A 33 2.29 5.81 10.73
C THR A 33 2.25 6.58 9.40
N PHE A 34 3.21 6.32 8.51
CA PHE A 34 3.25 6.93 7.18
C PHE A 34 2.00 6.57 6.35
N ALA A 35 1.66 5.29 6.30
CA ALA A 35 0.49 4.81 5.55
C ALA A 35 -0.81 5.40 6.09
N ALA A 36 -0.96 5.53 7.42
CA ALA A 36 -2.13 6.17 8.02
C ALA A 36 -2.20 7.66 7.68
N ALA A 37 -1.08 8.39 7.73
CA ALA A 37 -1.02 9.80 7.36
C ALA A 37 -1.38 10.02 5.89
N LEU A 38 -0.83 9.21 4.98
CA LEU A 38 -1.14 9.26 3.54
C LEU A 38 -2.61 8.93 3.28
N THR A 39 -3.14 7.90 3.94
CA THR A 39 -4.57 7.52 3.83
C THR A 39 -5.47 8.67 4.26
N ASN A 40 -5.17 9.33 5.37
CA ASN A 40 -5.96 10.46 5.86
C ASN A 40 -5.87 11.65 4.88
N ALA A 41 -4.69 11.98 4.38
CA ALA A 41 -4.52 13.05 3.39
C ALA A 41 -5.33 12.79 2.11
N LEU A 42 -5.37 11.55 1.63
CA LEU A 42 -6.17 11.18 0.46
C LEU A 42 -7.68 11.29 0.76
N ARG A 43 -8.12 10.90 1.95
CA ARG A 43 -9.53 11.05 2.38
C ARG A 43 -9.91 12.52 2.53
N ASP A 44 -9.05 13.33 3.09
CA ASP A 44 -9.24 14.80 3.22
C ASP A 44 -9.31 15.48 1.84
N ALA A 45 -8.60 14.93 0.86
CA ALA A 45 -8.69 15.35 -0.54
C ALA A 45 -9.99 14.88 -1.25
N GLY A 46 -10.86 14.15 -0.57
CA GLY A 46 -12.16 13.70 -1.05
C GLY A 46 -12.18 12.32 -1.70
N HIS A 47 -11.09 11.55 -1.58
CA HIS A 47 -11.05 10.19 -2.09
C HIS A 47 -11.59 9.17 -1.07
N ARG A 48 -12.01 8.01 -1.57
CA ARG A 48 -12.28 6.83 -0.74
C ARG A 48 -11.04 5.96 -0.72
N VAL A 49 -10.62 5.50 0.46
CA VAL A 49 -9.43 4.64 0.59
C VAL A 49 -9.80 3.39 1.37
N ASP A 50 -9.70 2.24 0.70
CA ASP A 50 -9.82 0.92 1.31
C ASP A 50 -8.44 0.45 1.75
N VAL A 51 -8.23 0.28 3.04
CA VAL A 51 -6.95 -0.16 3.60
C VAL A 51 -6.97 -1.67 3.76
N VAL A 52 -5.97 -2.34 3.18
CA VAL A 52 -5.63 -3.73 3.46
C VAL A 52 -4.35 -3.72 4.31
N ARG A 53 -4.49 -4.15 5.57
CA ARG A 53 -3.38 -4.18 6.52
C ARG A 53 -2.58 -5.46 6.37
N ILE A 54 -1.26 -5.34 6.28
CA ILE A 54 -0.35 -6.49 6.35
C ILE A 54 -0.23 -6.94 7.80
N ASN A 55 -0.42 -8.24 8.03
CA ASN A 55 -0.41 -8.89 9.33
C ASN A 55 0.48 -10.14 9.29
N ASP A 56 1.36 -10.29 10.28
CA ASP A 56 2.25 -11.47 10.40
C ASP A 56 1.53 -12.72 10.94
N GLY A 57 0.23 -12.61 11.23
CA GLY A 57 -0.61 -13.72 11.69
C GLY A 57 -0.71 -13.87 13.22
N ASP A 58 0.09 -13.15 13.97
CA ASP A 58 0.12 -13.12 15.44
C ASP A 58 -0.54 -11.89 16.05
N GLU A 59 -0.92 -10.93 15.21
CA GLU A 59 -1.58 -9.71 15.64
C GLU A 59 -3.11 -9.87 15.62
N PRO A 60 -3.84 -9.28 16.58
CA PRO A 60 -5.30 -9.25 16.54
C PRO A 60 -5.83 -8.62 15.25
N ALA A 61 -6.92 -9.18 14.72
CA ALA A 61 -7.59 -8.61 13.55
C ALA A 61 -8.04 -7.18 13.85
N ALA A 62 -7.81 -6.27 12.88
CA ALA A 62 -8.16 -4.85 12.99
C ALA A 62 -9.17 -4.41 11.94
N ILE A 63 -10.00 -5.34 11.45
CA ILE A 63 -11.03 -5.05 10.45
C ILE A 63 -12.12 -4.16 11.08
N GLY A 64 -12.50 -3.11 10.38
CA GLY A 64 -13.52 -2.16 10.83
C GLY A 64 -13.65 -0.97 9.88
N GLN A 65 -14.04 0.19 10.41
CA GLN A 65 -14.25 1.38 9.58
C GLN A 65 -12.98 1.87 8.85
N THR A 66 -11.80 1.61 9.41
CA THR A 66 -10.52 2.10 8.88
C THR A 66 -9.81 1.06 8.04
N VAL A 67 -9.92 -0.23 8.38
CA VAL A 67 -9.27 -1.35 7.73
C VAL A 67 -10.32 -2.23 7.07
N ALA A 68 -10.29 -2.31 5.75
CA ALA A 68 -11.27 -3.07 4.96
C ALA A 68 -10.94 -4.58 4.92
N GLY A 69 -9.69 -4.94 5.12
CA GLY A 69 -9.24 -6.33 5.14
C GLY A 69 -7.79 -6.47 5.57
N GLU A 70 -7.34 -7.70 5.66
CA GLU A 70 -5.98 -8.05 6.03
C GLU A 70 -5.31 -8.94 4.98
N LEU A 71 -4.02 -8.71 4.81
CA LEU A 71 -3.10 -9.57 4.09
C LEU A 71 -2.24 -10.28 5.14
N VAL A 72 -2.55 -11.54 5.40
CA VAL A 72 -1.80 -12.35 6.36
C VAL A 72 -0.64 -13.02 5.64
N ASN A 73 0.58 -12.72 6.06
CA ASN A 73 1.80 -13.30 5.52
C ASN A 73 1.78 -14.84 5.63
N GLY A 74 2.26 -15.54 4.59
CA GLY A 74 2.23 -16.99 4.49
C GLY A 74 0.87 -17.59 4.12
N SER A 75 -0.15 -16.76 3.82
CA SER A 75 -1.52 -17.23 3.56
C SER A 75 -2.00 -16.89 2.15
N ALA A 76 -1.91 -17.83 1.23
CA ALA A 76 -2.43 -17.66 -0.14
C ALA A 76 -3.95 -17.37 -0.19
N PRO A 77 -4.82 -17.94 0.68
CA PRO A 77 -6.21 -17.49 0.77
C PRO A 77 -6.37 -16.02 1.13
N SER A 78 -5.51 -15.51 2.02
CA SER A 78 -5.50 -14.10 2.42
C SER A 78 -5.12 -13.19 1.25
N VAL A 79 -4.14 -13.58 0.43
CA VAL A 79 -3.78 -12.84 -0.80
C VAL A 79 -4.98 -12.71 -1.73
N ARG A 80 -5.70 -13.79 -1.99
CA ARG A 80 -6.90 -13.76 -2.85
C ARG A 80 -8.00 -12.88 -2.28
N HIS A 81 -8.22 -12.92 -0.96
CA HIS A 81 -9.20 -12.08 -0.29
C HIS A 81 -8.82 -10.60 -0.36
N ALA A 82 -7.57 -10.26 -0.10
CA ALA A 82 -7.04 -8.92 -0.25
C ALA A 82 -7.20 -8.39 -1.68
N ALA A 83 -6.81 -9.18 -2.68
CA ALA A 83 -6.98 -8.83 -4.09
C ALA A 83 -8.45 -8.58 -4.45
N ALA A 84 -9.39 -9.39 -3.95
CA ALA A 84 -10.83 -9.21 -4.19
C ALA A 84 -11.37 -7.90 -3.59
N ILE A 85 -10.88 -7.47 -2.43
CA ILE A 85 -11.20 -6.16 -1.85
C ILE A 85 -10.68 -5.05 -2.76
N LEU A 86 -9.42 -5.15 -3.17
CA LEU A 86 -8.69 -4.13 -3.92
C LEU A 86 -9.14 -4.04 -5.39
N SER A 87 -9.74 -5.09 -5.96
CA SER A 87 -10.29 -5.09 -7.33
C SER A 87 -11.38 -4.05 -7.55
N ARG A 88 -11.99 -3.54 -6.46
CA ARG A 88 -12.98 -2.46 -6.50
C ARG A 88 -12.36 -1.06 -6.61
N CYS A 89 -11.04 -0.97 -6.50
CA CYS A 89 -10.29 0.28 -6.51
C CYS A 89 -9.85 0.63 -7.93
N GLU A 90 -9.75 1.92 -8.23
CA GLU A 90 -9.25 2.42 -9.52
C GLU A 90 -7.71 2.34 -9.60
N ALA A 91 -7.06 2.37 -8.46
CA ALA A 91 -5.63 2.13 -8.29
C ALA A 91 -5.33 1.65 -6.88
N VAL A 92 -4.25 0.91 -6.72
CA VAL A 92 -3.77 0.39 -5.44
C VAL A 92 -2.40 0.95 -5.14
N ILE A 93 -2.24 1.59 -4.00
CA ILE A 93 -0.95 2.06 -3.49
C ILE A 93 -0.39 0.99 -2.56
N ILE A 94 0.77 0.46 -2.90
CA ILE A 94 1.46 -0.56 -2.11
C ILE A 94 2.72 0.07 -1.52
N GLN A 95 2.79 0.12 -0.19
CA GLN A 95 4.01 0.51 0.51
C GLN A 95 4.94 -0.70 0.52
N HIS A 96 6.09 -0.60 -0.12
CA HIS A 96 7.04 -1.70 -0.21
C HIS A 96 8.24 -1.47 0.69
N GLU A 97 8.48 -2.45 1.53
CA GLU A 97 9.69 -2.66 2.33
C GLU A 97 9.92 -4.17 2.42
N TYR A 98 11.17 -4.63 2.35
CA TYR A 98 11.51 -6.05 2.33
C TYR A 98 10.99 -6.82 3.53
N GLY A 99 10.98 -6.20 4.71
CA GLY A 99 10.65 -6.84 5.97
C GLY A 99 9.17 -6.86 6.35
N ILE A 100 8.25 -6.36 5.50
CA ILE A 100 6.82 -6.32 5.87
C ILE A 100 5.96 -7.38 5.18
N PHE A 101 6.41 -7.90 4.04
CA PHE A 101 5.76 -9.01 3.37
C PHE A 101 6.42 -10.33 3.76
N GLY A 102 5.66 -11.42 3.70
CA GLY A 102 6.18 -12.76 3.96
C GLY A 102 7.09 -13.26 2.85
N GLY A 103 7.68 -14.44 3.08
CA GLY A 103 8.66 -15.05 2.19
C GLY A 103 10.06 -14.47 2.32
N ASP A 104 10.98 -14.96 1.51
CA ASP A 104 12.35 -14.47 1.51
C ASP A 104 12.40 -13.08 0.88
N ASP A 105 13.01 -12.10 1.59
CA ASP A 105 13.08 -10.70 1.16
C ASP A 105 11.70 -10.11 0.78
N GLY A 106 10.62 -10.62 1.36
CA GLY A 106 9.26 -10.13 1.13
C GLY A 106 8.67 -10.49 -0.24
N ASP A 107 9.13 -11.56 -0.87
CA ASP A 107 8.73 -11.96 -2.22
C ASP A 107 7.24 -12.33 -2.36
N GLU A 108 6.53 -12.57 -1.25
CA GLU A 108 5.06 -12.77 -1.27
C GLU A 108 4.29 -11.57 -1.83
N VAL A 109 4.87 -10.37 -1.85
CA VAL A 109 4.27 -9.21 -2.52
C VAL A 109 3.97 -9.48 -4.00
N LEU A 110 4.77 -10.33 -4.65
CA LEU A 110 4.59 -10.68 -6.05
C LEU A 110 3.29 -11.44 -6.28
N GLN A 111 2.87 -12.29 -5.32
CA GLN A 111 1.60 -13.00 -5.39
C GLN A 111 0.42 -12.02 -5.34
N LEU A 112 0.51 -10.98 -4.51
CA LEU A 112 -0.51 -9.94 -4.49
C LEU A 112 -0.54 -9.16 -5.80
N LEU A 113 0.62 -8.72 -6.30
CA LEU A 113 0.73 -7.98 -7.56
C LEU A 113 0.18 -8.78 -8.75
N ASP A 114 0.42 -10.10 -8.79
CA ASP A 114 -0.11 -10.98 -9.84
C ASP A 114 -1.63 -11.22 -9.71
N ALA A 115 -2.19 -11.08 -8.51
CA ALA A 115 -3.61 -11.27 -8.25
C ALA A 115 -4.46 -9.98 -8.42
N LEU A 116 -3.83 -8.81 -8.57
CA LEU A 116 -4.52 -7.54 -8.71
C LEU A 116 -4.99 -7.30 -10.14
N ASP A 117 -6.28 -6.97 -10.30
CA ASP A 117 -6.82 -6.43 -11.56
C ASP A 117 -6.59 -4.92 -11.70
N ALA A 118 -6.50 -4.21 -10.58
CA ALA A 118 -6.30 -2.77 -10.54
C ALA A 118 -4.81 -2.41 -10.70
N PRO A 119 -4.48 -1.28 -11.36
CA PRO A 119 -3.11 -0.83 -11.52
C PRO A 119 -2.46 -0.54 -10.16
N ALA A 120 -1.26 -1.08 -9.92
CA ALA A 120 -0.50 -0.88 -8.70
C ALA A 120 0.48 0.28 -8.84
N ILE A 121 0.47 1.16 -7.83
CA ILE A 121 1.50 2.19 -7.60
C ILE A 121 2.34 1.71 -6.42
N VAL A 122 3.57 1.30 -6.66
CA VAL A 122 4.45 0.80 -5.61
C VAL A 122 5.36 1.90 -5.12
N VAL A 123 5.34 2.14 -3.80
CA VAL A 123 6.21 3.10 -3.12
C VAL A 123 7.34 2.32 -2.46
N LEU A 124 8.55 2.47 -2.96
CA LEU A 124 9.76 1.82 -2.45
C LEU A 124 10.35 2.67 -1.33
N HIS A 125 10.34 2.15 -0.11
CA HIS A 125 10.93 2.83 1.05
C HIS A 125 12.42 2.52 1.20
N THR A 126 12.87 1.40 0.66
CA THR A 126 14.29 1.03 0.63
C THR A 126 14.68 0.53 -0.76
N VAL A 127 15.72 1.14 -1.32
CA VAL A 127 16.43 0.65 -2.50
C VAL A 127 17.89 0.42 -2.09
N PRO A 128 18.30 -0.84 -1.87
CA PRO A 128 19.66 -1.14 -1.40
C PRO A 128 20.72 -0.71 -2.41
N LEU A 129 21.79 -0.08 -1.94
CA LEU A 129 22.96 0.24 -2.79
C LEU A 129 23.71 -1.02 -3.24
N VAL A 130 23.73 -2.04 -2.39
CA VAL A 130 24.35 -3.35 -2.64
C VAL A 130 23.33 -4.42 -2.26
N PRO A 131 22.36 -4.73 -3.13
CA PRO A 131 21.37 -5.76 -2.86
C PRO A 131 22.00 -7.15 -2.92
N THR A 132 21.43 -8.13 -2.21
CA THR A 132 21.66 -9.54 -2.54
C THR A 132 21.07 -9.86 -3.92
N ASP A 133 21.47 -10.98 -4.52
CA ASP A 133 20.92 -11.42 -5.81
C ASP A 133 19.40 -11.62 -5.71
N HIS A 134 18.91 -12.14 -4.58
CA HIS A 134 17.48 -12.36 -4.37
C HIS A 134 16.72 -11.02 -4.17
N GLN A 135 17.25 -10.11 -3.35
CA GLN A 135 16.66 -8.76 -3.20
C GLN A 135 16.54 -8.04 -4.53
N LYS A 136 17.59 -8.11 -5.37
CA LYS A 136 17.58 -7.54 -6.70
C LYS A 136 16.48 -8.17 -7.56
N THR A 137 16.39 -9.49 -7.55
CA THR A 137 15.36 -10.23 -8.31
C THR A 137 13.95 -9.84 -7.89
N VAL A 138 13.68 -9.76 -6.58
CA VAL A 138 12.37 -9.33 -6.06
C VAL A 138 12.06 -7.91 -6.48
N LEU A 139 13.00 -6.97 -6.33
CA LEU A 139 12.80 -5.57 -6.68
C LEU A 139 12.53 -5.37 -8.18
N GLU A 140 13.29 -6.04 -9.05
CA GLU A 140 13.09 -6.02 -10.50
C GLU A 140 11.72 -6.59 -10.86
N ALA A 141 11.30 -7.68 -10.21
CA ALA A 141 9.99 -8.30 -10.43
C ALA A 141 8.83 -7.40 -9.97
N VAL A 142 8.99 -6.69 -8.84
CA VAL A 142 8.04 -5.68 -8.35
C VAL A 142 7.92 -4.53 -9.36
N CYS A 143 9.05 -3.98 -9.80
CA CYS A 143 9.07 -2.88 -10.78
C CYS A 143 8.42 -3.28 -12.12
N ALA A 144 8.62 -4.52 -12.57
CA ALA A 144 8.03 -5.02 -13.80
C ALA A 144 6.50 -5.15 -13.75
N ARG A 145 5.93 -5.39 -12.57
CA ARG A 145 4.48 -5.55 -12.35
C ARG A 145 3.76 -4.25 -11.99
N ALA A 146 4.49 -3.30 -11.45
CA ALA A 146 3.92 -2.01 -11.04
C ALA A 146 3.53 -1.16 -12.26
N ALA A 147 2.35 -0.54 -12.22
CA ALA A 147 1.97 0.48 -13.21
C ALA A 147 2.79 1.76 -13.04
N LYS A 148 3.18 2.07 -11.81
CA LYS A 148 4.07 3.18 -11.44
C LYS A 148 4.91 2.80 -10.23
N VAL A 149 6.13 3.32 -10.18
CA VAL A 149 7.05 3.18 -9.05
C VAL A 149 7.39 4.57 -8.52
N VAL A 150 7.33 4.71 -7.21
CA VAL A 150 7.78 5.90 -6.47
C VAL A 150 8.90 5.46 -5.56
N VAL A 151 9.99 6.22 -5.52
CA VAL A 151 11.14 5.98 -4.63
C VAL A 151 11.20 7.10 -3.59
N MET A 152 11.38 6.73 -2.33
CA MET A 152 11.45 7.65 -1.20
C MET A 152 12.90 8.01 -0.88
#